data_100623e3a3c257a99519cb42d4f3d8ba
#
_entry.id   100623e3a3c257a99519cb42d4f3d8ba
#
_cell.length_a   1.000
_cell.length_b   1.000
_cell.length_c   1.000
_cell.angle_alpha   90.00
_cell.angle_beta   90.00
_cell.angle_gamma   90.00
#
_symmetry.space_group_name_H-M   'P 1'
#
loop_
_entity.id
_entity.type
_entity.pdbx_description
1 polymer ?
#
loop_
_entity_poly.entity_id
_entity_poly.type
_entity_poly.pdbx_seq_one_letter_code
_entity_poly.pdbx_strand_id
1 'polypeptide(L)'
;MTTEDTNADLAVELETLAKELRELDARNLELEQLAAQRGVKLSCANIALSRAKIAFEQAAYRREEMVQDVAHDLRTPLTSIKGATQNLLDDMAGPLSESAREYIEIVGDQAERLIGIVNWLVDAIRVSLDPVELKTTPVEIDQLARRVVRGLRPIADEQEIELVVETESAGALVDPDKLQLVLENLVGNALKFTESGGKVSVSVRPVDATVEITVADTGIGLAPDEVEHIFDRYYRSSHPRGGSGLGLSISRELVRLHGGDVAVTSERGKGSTFVVTLPSDCGDLTALALQDS
;
A
#
# COMPACT_ATOMS: atom_id res chain seq x y z
N MET A 1 60.22 4.40 66.66
CA MET A 1 58.98 4.89 66.05
C MET A 1 57.98 5.00 67.19
N THR A 2 57.77 6.18 67.70
CA THR A 2 56.97 6.41 68.89
C THR A 2 55.45 6.52 68.47
N THR A 3 54.55 6.18 69.39
CA THR A 3 53.12 6.26 69.19
C THR A 3 52.63 7.66 68.78
N GLU A 4 53.40 8.72 69.01
CA GLU A 4 53.17 10.08 68.57
C GLU A 4 53.32 10.28 67.03
N ASP A 5 54.31 9.65 66.41
CA ASP A 5 54.52 9.72 64.96
C ASP A 5 53.39 9.03 64.19
N THR A 6 52.88 7.92 64.71
CA THR A 6 51.77 7.18 64.07
C THR A 6 50.44 7.96 64.16
N ASN A 7 50.19 8.71 65.23
CA ASN A 7 49.01 9.54 65.42
C ASN A 7 49.04 10.81 64.52
N ALA A 8 50.22 11.37 64.26
CA ALA A 8 50.34 12.50 63.36
C ALA A 8 50.11 12.10 61.88
N ASP A 9 50.61 10.95 61.42
CA ASP A 9 50.35 10.40 60.09
C ASP A 9 48.86 10.07 59.90
N LEU A 10 48.19 9.46 60.88
CA LEU A 10 46.78 9.19 60.83
C LEU A 10 45.94 10.48 60.77
N ALA A 11 46.34 11.54 61.47
CA ALA A 11 45.61 12.83 61.42
C ALA A 11 45.68 13.49 60.02
N VAL A 12 46.83 13.40 59.36
CA VAL A 12 47.04 13.92 57.97
C VAL A 12 46.21 13.10 56.97
N GLU A 13 46.18 11.79 57.13
CA GLU A 13 45.40 10.89 56.29
C GLU A 13 43.88 11.14 56.42
N LEU A 14 43.39 11.34 57.66
CA LEU A 14 42.00 11.73 57.93
C LEU A 14 41.60 13.08 57.35
N GLU A 15 42.51 14.06 57.39
CA GLU A 15 42.27 15.40 56.80
C GLU A 15 42.22 15.32 55.25
N THR A 16 43.05 14.49 54.66
CA THR A 16 43.05 14.25 53.21
C THR A 16 41.76 13.55 52.76
N LEU A 17 41.33 12.49 53.46
CA LEU A 17 40.07 11.79 53.21
C LEU A 17 38.87 12.69 53.40
N ALA A 18 38.88 13.56 54.40
CA ALA A 18 37.81 14.50 54.64
C ALA A 18 37.70 15.59 53.54
N LYS A 19 38.85 15.93 52.91
CA LYS A 19 38.89 16.83 51.75
C LYS A 19 38.34 16.14 50.48
N GLU A 20 38.77 14.94 50.20
CA GLU A 20 38.25 14.13 49.08
C GLU A 20 36.75 13.88 49.19
N LEU A 21 36.27 13.58 50.38
CA LEU A 21 34.85 13.40 50.63
C LEU A 21 34.01 14.66 50.27
N ARG A 22 34.51 15.85 50.72
CA ARG A 22 33.86 17.13 50.40
C ARG A 22 33.89 17.45 48.93
N GLU A 23 34.95 17.11 48.20
CA GLU A 23 35.02 17.28 46.73
C GLU A 23 34.05 16.34 46.00
N LEU A 24 33.91 15.07 46.48
CA LEU A 24 32.96 14.11 45.96
C LEU A 24 31.51 14.53 46.20
N ASP A 25 31.20 15.03 47.40
CA ASP A 25 29.85 15.54 47.72
C ASP A 25 29.47 16.73 46.87
N ALA A 26 30.39 17.68 46.63
CA ALA A 26 30.20 18.82 45.74
C ALA A 26 29.91 18.37 44.32
N ARG A 27 30.66 17.39 43.81
CA ARG A 27 30.51 16.85 42.48
C ARG A 27 29.20 16.06 42.27
N ASN A 28 28.79 15.33 43.31
CA ASN A 28 27.50 14.64 43.32
C ASN A 28 26.35 15.65 43.24
N LEU A 29 26.40 16.75 44.01
CA LEU A 29 25.39 17.80 43.95
C LEU A 29 25.28 18.46 42.57
N GLU A 30 26.44 18.72 41.93
CA GLU A 30 26.45 19.23 40.54
C GLU A 30 25.81 18.26 39.55
N LEU A 31 26.12 16.96 39.69
CA LEU A 31 25.55 15.91 38.83
C LEU A 31 24.04 15.78 39.03
N GLU A 32 23.55 15.84 40.26
CA GLU A 32 22.12 15.83 40.55
C GLU A 32 21.40 17.05 39.96
N GLN A 33 21.97 18.24 40.06
CA GLN A 33 21.40 19.43 39.43
C GLN A 33 21.37 19.32 37.89
N LEU A 34 22.44 18.81 37.30
CA LEU A 34 22.51 18.60 35.84
C LEU A 34 21.49 17.55 35.38
N ALA A 35 21.35 16.46 36.12
CA ALA A 35 20.38 15.42 35.85
C ALA A 35 18.94 15.95 35.94
N ALA A 36 18.63 16.75 36.95
CA ALA A 36 17.33 17.41 37.12
C ALA A 36 17.02 18.36 35.93
N GLN A 37 17.99 19.19 35.54
CA GLN A 37 17.83 20.08 34.40
C GLN A 37 17.62 19.32 33.06
N ARG A 38 18.35 18.25 32.85
CA ARG A 38 18.17 17.39 31.66
C ARG A 38 16.83 16.68 31.67
N GLY A 39 16.36 16.22 32.84
CA GLY A 39 15.04 15.62 33.02
C GLY A 39 13.90 16.56 32.62
N VAL A 40 13.98 17.84 33.09
CA VAL A 40 12.99 18.85 32.72
C VAL A 40 13.02 19.14 31.20
N LYS A 41 14.20 19.32 30.60
CA LYS A 41 14.35 19.55 29.16
C LYS A 41 13.80 18.40 28.35
N LEU A 42 14.05 17.15 28.73
CA LEU A 42 13.56 15.95 28.08
C LEU A 42 12.03 15.87 28.17
N SER A 43 11.46 16.15 29.34
CA SER A 43 10.02 16.21 29.55
C SER A 43 9.35 17.26 28.67
N CYS A 44 9.90 18.47 28.60
CA CYS A 44 9.40 19.54 27.74
C CYS A 44 9.48 19.13 26.23
N ALA A 45 10.59 18.50 25.82
CA ALA A 45 10.77 18.03 24.43
C ALA A 45 9.75 16.93 24.08
N ASN A 46 9.51 15.97 24.99
CA ASN A 46 8.51 14.93 24.81
C ASN A 46 7.07 15.49 24.70
N ILE A 47 6.74 16.48 25.52
CA ILE A 47 5.43 17.14 25.44
C ILE A 47 5.29 17.89 24.11
N ALA A 48 6.33 18.59 23.67
CA ALA A 48 6.31 19.29 22.37
C ALA A 48 6.18 18.31 21.19
N LEU A 49 6.90 17.21 21.23
CA LEU A 49 6.83 16.15 20.22
C LEU A 49 5.44 15.52 20.17
N SER A 50 4.85 15.20 21.32
CA SER A 50 3.49 14.66 21.41
C SER A 50 2.44 15.62 20.85
N ARG A 51 2.56 16.92 21.15
CA ARG A 51 1.67 17.93 20.57
C ARG A 51 1.83 18.07 19.06
N ALA A 52 3.06 18.07 18.57
CA ALA A 52 3.34 18.12 17.14
C ALA A 52 2.79 16.88 16.41
N LYS A 53 2.94 15.68 17.01
CA LYS A 53 2.37 14.44 16.48
C LYS A 53 0.85 14.53 16.36
N ILE A 54 0.16 14.92 17.42
CA ILE A 54 -1.31 15.07 17.42
C ILE A 54 -1.77 16.09 16.38
N ALA A 55 -1.08 17.23 16.27
CA ALA A 55 -1.42 18.25 15.27
C ALA A 55 -1.23 17.74 13.84
N PHE A 56 -0.17 16.97 13.59
CA PHE A 56 0.10 16.34 12.31
C PHE A 56 -0.98 15.30 11.95
N GLU A 57 -1.33 14.41 12.89
CA GLU A 57 -2.39 13.41 12.71
C GLU A 57 -3.75 14.07 12.41
N GLN A 58 -4.09 15.13 13.12
CA GLN A 58 -5.33 15.89 12.86
C GLN A 58 -5.33 16.59 11.51
N ALA A 59 -4.18 17.11 11.06
CA ALA A 59 -4.06 17.72 9.75
C ALA A 59 -4.17 16.68 8.62
N ALA A 60 -3.56 15.51 8.81
CA ALA A 60 -3.64 14.37 7.90
C ALA A 60 -5.08 13.90 7.75
N TYR A 61 -5.78 13.66 8.87
CA TYR A 61 -7.18 13.23 8.88
C TYR A 61 -8.11 14.23 8.16
N ARG A 62 -7.98 15.54 8.45
CA ARG A 62 -8.79 16.57 7.76
C ARG A 62 -8.52 16.62 6.26
N ARG A 63 -7.28 16.37 5.84
CA ARG A 63 -6.94 16.33 4.42
C ARG A 63 -7.58 15.12 3.73
N GLU A 64 -7.60 13.97 4.38
CA GLU A 64 -8.26 12.76 3.85
C GLU A 64 -9.78 12.99 3.70
N GLU A 65 -10.44 13.48 4.76
CA GLU A 65 -11.87 13.80 4.75
C GLU A 65 -12.23 14.79 3.63
N MET A 66 -11.46 15.89 3.51
CA MET A 66 -11.66 16.87 2.45
C MET A 66 -11.55 16.26 1.04
N VAL A 67 -10.62 15.35 0.84
CA VAL A 67 -10.45 14.72 -0.49
C VAL A 67 -11.53 13.70 -0.77
N GLN A 68 -11.99 12.95 0.24
CA GLN A 68 -13.13 12.06 0.09
C GLN A 68 -14.40 12.84 -0.30
N ASP A 69 -14.66 13.98 0.35
CA ASP A 69 -15.79 14.84 0.04
C ASP A 69 -15.71 15.38 -1.39
N VAL A 70 -14.56 15.96 -1.78
CA VAL A 70 -14.35 16.46 -3.15
C VAL A 70 -14.49 15.35 -4.18
N ALA A 71 -13.96 14.17 -3.90
CA ALA A 71 -14.07 13.02 -4.80
C ALA A 71 -15.51 12.55 -4.97
N HIS A 72 -16.30 12.52 -3.87
CA HIS A 72 -17.72 12.20 -3.93
C HIS A 72 -18.48 13.22 -4.77
N ASP A 73 -18.23 14.52 -4.56
CA ASP A 73 -18.88 15.62 -5.27
C ASP A 73 -18.50 15.67 -6.76
N LEU A 74 -17.32 15.19 -7.13
CA LEU A 74 -16.91 15.04 -8.53
C LEU A 74 -17.47 13.77 -9.17
N ARG A 75 -17.56 12.67 -8.44
CA ARG A 75 -18.07 11.39 -8.97
C ARG A 75 -19.55 11.50 -9.40
N THR A 76 -20.36 12.19 -8.64
CA THR A 76 -21.78 12.33 -8.89
C THR A 76 -22.09 12.95 -10.27
N PRO A 77 -21.59 14.15 -10.64
CA PRO A 77 -21.83 14.73 -11.96
C PRO A 77 -21.20 13.90 -13.09
N LEU A 78 -20.02 13.31 -12.87
CA LEU A 78 -19.36 12.49 -13.88
C LEU A 78 -20.14 11.21 -14.19
N THR A 79 -20.71 10.56 -13.18
CA THR A 79 -21.57 9.39 -13.36
C THR A 79 -22.84 9.76 -14.12
N SER A 80 -23.40 10.96 -13.85
CA SER A 80 -24.56 11.46 -14.59
C SER A 80 -24.22 11.74 -16.06
N ILE A 81 -23.06 12.31 -16.35
CA ILE A 81 -22.58 12.53 -17.72
C ILE A 81 -22.39 11.18 -18.44
N LYS A 82 -21.72 10.21 -17.78
CA LYS A 82 -21.54 8.86 -18.34
C LYS A 82 -22.88 8.18 -18.63
N GLY A 83 -23.83 8.24 -17.70
CA GLY A 83 -25.17 7.67 -17.90
C GLY A 83 -25.94 8.34 -19.04
N ALA A 84 -25.84 9.67 -19.17
CA ALA A 84 -26.47 10.40 -20.26
C ALA A 84 -25.85 10.06 -21.64
N THR A 85 -24.53 9.97 -21.71
CA THR A 85 -23.83 9.56 -22.97
C THR A 85 -24.19 8.13 -23.34
N GLN A 86 -24.26 7.20 -22.38
CA GLN A 86 -24.66 5.82 -22.65
C GLN A 86 -26.11 5.76 -23.19
N ASN A 87 -27.05 6.43 -22.54
CA ASN A 87 -28.45 6.48 -22.98
C ASN A 87 -28.60 7.05 -24.41
N LEU A 88 -27.74 8.01 -24.80
CA LEU A 88 -27.71 8.54 -26.17
C LEU A 88 -27.15 7.52 -27.16
N LEU A 89 -26.07 6.81 -26.80
CA LEU A 89 -25.46 5.77 -27.62
C LEU A 89 -26.40 4.56 -27.82
N ASP A 90 -27.23 4.27 -26.82
CA ASP A 90 -28.27 3.22 -26.86
C ASP A 90 -29.55 3.67 -27.62
N ASP A 91 -29.49 4.80 -28.34
CA ASP A 91 -30.58 5.39 -29.15
C ASP A 91 -31.87 5.71 -28.35
N MET A 92 -31.78 5.82 -27.01
CA MET A 92 -32.96 6.10 -26.17
C MET A 92 -33.56 7.48 -26.43
N ALA A 93 -32.85 8.43 -27.00
CA ALA A 93 -33.31 9.75 -27.40
C ALA A 93 -33.60 9.85 -28.92
N GLY A 94 -33.53 8.73 -29.64
CA GLY A 94 -33.67 8.63 -31.08
C GLY A 94 -32.33 8.45 -31.81
N PRO A 95 -32.34 8.09 -33.10
CA PRO A 95 -31.16 7.75 -33.85
C PRO A 95 -30.21 8.94 -33.98
N LEU A 96 -28.91 8.70 -33.71
CA LEU A 96 -27.85 9.68 -33.82
C LEU A 96 -27.21 9.64 -35.22
N SER A 97 -26.77 10.80 -35.72
CA SER A 97 -25.86 10.82 -36.85
C SER A 97 -24.50 10.21 -36.48
N GLU A 98 -23.76 9.69 -37.48
CA GLU A 98 -22.47 9.06 -37.24
C GLU A 98 -21.49 10.01 -36.54
N SER A 99 -21.43 11.28 -36.97
CA SER A 99 -20.62 12.31 -36.33
C SER A 99 -21.08 12.61 -34.88
N ALA A 100 -22.38 12.59 -34.60
CA ALA A 100 -22.88 12.81 -33.23
C ALA A 100 -22.52 11.65 -32.31
N ARG A 101 -22.58 10.42 -32.82
CA ARG A 101 -22.19 9.21 -32.09
C ARG A 101 -20.71 9.29 -31.68
N GLU A 102 -19.82 9.64 -32.63
CA GLU A 102 -18.38 9.80 -32.38
C GLU A 102 -18.07 10.83 -31.27
N TYR A 103 -18.73 12.01 -31.31
CA TYR A 103 -18.55 13.02 -30.26
C TYR A 103 -19.08 12.57 -28.89
N ILE A 104 -20.18 11.82 -28.84
CA ILE A 104 -20.76 11.31 -27.60
C ILE A 104 -19.89 10.21 -27.00
N GLU A 105 -19.31 9.34 -27.81
CA GLU A 105 -18.31 8.35 -27.39
C GLU A 105 -17.09 9.04 -26.75
N ILE A 106 -16.55 10.07 -27.39
CA ILE A 106 -15.44 10.86 -26.83
C ILE A 106 -15.81 11.47 -25.47
N VAL A 107 -17.01 12.03 -25.32
CA VAL A 107 -17.46 12.62 -24.04
C VAL A 107 -17.63 11.54 -22.96
N GLY A 108 -18.18 10.39 -23.31
CA GLY A 108 -18.33 9.23 -22.42
C GLY A 108 -16.96 8.72 -21.92
N ASP A 109 -16.01 8.56 -22.82
CA ASP A 109 -14.64 8.14 -22.50
C ASP A 109 -13.93 9.14 -21.58
N GLN A 110 -14.12 10.45 -21.81
CA GLN A 110 -13.53 11.47 -20.94
C GLN A 110 -14.17 11.48 -19.54
N ALA A 111 -15.50 11.27 -19.45
CA ALA A 111 -16.16 11.15 -18.16
C ALA A 111 -15.67 9.93 -17.38
N GLU A 112 -15.53 8.78 -18.04
CA GLU A 112 -14.97 7.57 -17.42
C GLU A 112 -13.52 7.75 -16.97
N ARG A 113 -12.72 8.42 -17.79
CA ARG A 113 -11.35 8.80 -17.43
C ARG A 113 -11.28 9.67 -16.19
N LEU A 114 -12.14 10.68 -16.08
CA LEU A 114 -12.21 11.56 -14.91
C LEU A 114 -12.66 10.81 -13.66
N ILE A 115 -13.64 9.91 -13.75
CA ILE A 115 -14.04 9.01 -12.66
C ILE A 115 -12.82 8.20 -12.17
N GLY A 116 -12.06 7.64 -13.09
CA GLY A 116 -10.81 6.91 -12.79
C GLY A 116 -9.80 7.78 -12.04
N ILE A 117 -9.60 9.04 -12.46
CA ILE A 117 -8.69 10.00 -11.80
C ILE A 117 -9.17 10.32 -10.38
N VAL A 118 -10.47 10.55 -10.20
CA VAL A 118 -11.07 10.87 -8.90
C VAL A 118 -10.93 9.70 -7.92
N ASN A 119 -11.25 8.49 -8.36
CA ASN A 119 -11.07 7.29 -7.53
C ASN A 119 -9.62 7.11 -7.13
N TRP A 120 -8.72 7.29 -8.10
CA TRP A 120 -7.29 7.25 -7.83
C TRP A 120 -6.83 8.31 -6.82
N LEU A 121 -7.31 9.55 -6.92
CA LEU A 121 -6.92 10.62 -5.98
C LEU A 121 -7.26 10.23 -4.53
N VAL A 122 -8.41 9.60 -4.33
CA VAL A 122 -8.82 9.05 -3.03
C VAL A 122 -7.85 7.96 -2.57
N ASP A 123 -7.53 7.01 -3.45
CA ASP A 123 -6.65 5.89 -3.12
C ASP A 123 -5.20 6.35 -2.86
N ALA A 124 -4.69 7.28 -3.67
CA ALA A 124 -3.33 7.84 -3.50
C ALA A 124 -3.17 8.62 -2.19
N ILE A 125 -4.22 9.30 -1.72
CA ILE A 125 -4.18 10.04 -0.46
C ILE A 125 -4.29 9.09 0.72
N ARG A 126 -5.10 8.04 0.63
CA ARG A 126 -5.13 6.97 1.64
C ARG A 126 -3.77 6.31 1.82
N VAL A 127 -3.00 6.16 0.73
CA VAL A 127 -1.64 5.57 0.77
C VAL A 127 -0.56 6.57 1.22
N SER A 128 -0.74 7.89 1.00
CA SER A 128 0.33 8.89 1.21
C SER A 128 0.35 9.54 2.60
N LEU A 129 -0.69 9.42 3.41
CA LEU A 129 -0.87 10.22 4.64
C LEU A 129 -0.64 9.47 5.94
N ASP A 130 -0.71 8.18 5.95
CA ASP A 130 -0.19 7.37 7.02
C ASP A 130 1.09 6.65 6.54
N PRO A 131 2.09 6.45 7.40
CA PRO A 131 2.89 5.24 7.28
C PRO A 131 1.81 4.15 7.34
N VAL A 132 1.50 3.54 6.19
CA VAL A 132 0.40 2.57 6.07
C VAL A 132 0.64 1.53 7.16
N GLU A 133 0.03 1.72 8.32
CA GLU A 133 -0.03 0.67 9.33
C GLU A 133 -0.89 -0.41 8.68
N LEU A 134 -0.19 -1.34 8.04
CA LEU A 134 -0.83 -2.52 7.50
C LEU A 134 -1.50 -3.24 8.67
N LYS A 135 -2.78 -3.43 8.57
CA LYS A 135 -3.52 -4.30 9.50
C LYS A 135 -3.30 -5.75 9.09
N THR A 136 -2.05 -6.20 9.26
CA THR A 136 -1.66 -7.55 8.85
C THR A 136 -2.35 -8.59 9.74
N THR A 137 -2.95 -9.56 9.09
CA THR A 137 -3.55 -10.75 9.69
C THR A 137 -3.12 -11.97 8.90
N PRO A 138 -3.12 -13.18 9.48
CA PRO A 138 -2.94 -14.41 8.71
C PRO A 138 -4.08 -14.55 7.68
N VAL A 139 -3.72 -14.63 6.41
CA VAL A 139 -4.69 -14.71 5.28
C VAL A 139 -4.36 -15.90 4.39
N GLU A 140 -5.36 -16.70 4.08
CA GLU A 140 -5.31 -17.72 3.03
C GLU A 140 -5.37 -17.04 1.66
N ILE A 141 -4.23 -16.92 1.02
CA ILE A 141 -4.07 -16.15 -0.23
C ILE A 141 -4.83 -16.79 -1.39
N ASP A 142 -4.89 -18.13 -1.43
CA ASP A 142 -5.67 -18.87 -2.43
C ASP A 142 -7.17 -18.54 -2.34
N GLN A 143 -7.72 -18.42 -1.13
CA GLN A 143 -9.13 -18.07 -0.93
C GLN A 143 -9.40 -16.61 -1.34
N LEU A 144 -8.47 -15.70 -1.03
CA LEU A 144 -8.58 -14.31 -1.44
C LEU A 144 -8.56 -14.19 -2.96
N ALA A 145 -7.61 -14.85 -3.64
CA ALA A 145 -7.52 -14.85 -5.11
C ALA A 145 -8.80 -15.42 -5.77
N ARG A 146 -9.33 -16.55 -5.25
CA ARG A 146 -10.60 -17.11 -5.73
C ARG A 146 -11.78 -16.16 -5.53
N ARG A 147 -11.80 -15.37 -4.44
CA ARG A 147 -12.85 -14.37 -4.17
C ARG A 147 -12.79 -13.25 -5.19
N VAL A 148 -11.61 -12.70 -5.46
CA VAL A 148 -11.41 -11.65 -6.46
C VAL A 148 -11.80 -12.12 -7.86
N VAL A 149 -11.33 -13.30 -8.28
CA VAL A 149 -11.67 -13.89 -9.58
C VAL A 149 -13.17 -14.10 -9.72
N ARG A 150 -13.85 -14.56 -8.68
CA ARG A 150 -15.32 -14.71 -8.68
C ARG A 150 -16.04 -13.37 -8.86
N GLY A 151 -15.54 -12.30 -8.23
CA GLY A 151 -16.12 -10.95 -8.38
C GLY A 151 -15.97 -10.38 -9.78
N LEU A 152 -14.87 -10.73 -10.49
CA LEU A 152 -14.59 -10.24 -11.83
C LEU A 152 -15.12 -11.14 -12.96
N ARG A 153 -15.65 -12.33 -12.63
CA ARG A 153 -16.19 -13.26 -13.63
C ARG A 153 -17.28 -12.67 -14.51
N PRO A 154 -18.29 -11.91 -14.00
CA PRO A 154 -19.28 -11.31 -14.88
C PRO A 154 -18.69 -10.40 -15.96
N ILE A 155 -17.62 -9.66 -15.63
CA ILE A 155 -16.92 -8.79 -16.59
C ILE A 155 -16.18 -9.63 -17.65
N ALA A 156 -15.54 -10.72 -17.22
CA ALA A 156 -14.87 -11.65 -18.14
C ALA A 156 -15.86 -12.31 -19.10
N ASP A 157 -17.01 -12.77 -18.58
CA ASP A 157 -18.07 -13.41 -19.37
C ASP A 157 -18.67 -12.43 -20.39
N GLU A 158 -18.92 -11.16 -20.02
CA GLU A 158 -19.39 -10.12 -20.91
C GLU A 158 -18.41 -9.80 -22.04
N GLN A 159 -17.10 -9.87 -21.74
CA GLN A 159 -16.04 -9.65 -22.73
C GLN A 159 -15.63 -10.92 -23.49
N GLU A 160 -16.30 -12.05 -23.23
CA GLU A 160 -15.98 -13.37 -23.82
C GLU A 160 -14.54 -13.82 -23.55
N ILE A 161 -13.99 -13.52 -22.34
CA ILE A 161 -12.62 -13.88 -21.93
C ILE A 161 -12.66 -15.08 -21.01
N GLU A 162 -11.83 -16.11 -21.28
CA GLU A 162 -11.66 -17.25 -20.41
C GLU A 162 -10.88 -16.85 -19.14
N LEU A 163 -11.57 -16.71 -17.99
CA LEU A 163 -10.95 -16.40 -16.71
C LEU A 163 -10.77 -17.67 -15.87
N VAL A 164 -9.52 -18.09 -15.65
CA VAL A 164 -9.15 -19.33 -14.94
C VAL A 164 -8.43 -19.00 -13.63
N VAL A 165 -8.68 -19.81 -12.59
CA VAL A 165 -7.98 -19.71 -11.32
C VAL A 165 -7.47 -21.08 -10.88
N GLU A 166 -6.15 -21.19 -10.67
CA GLU A 166 -5.48 -22.40 -10.22
C GLU A 166 -4.66 -22.06 -8.97
N THR A 167 -5.05 -22.59 -7.82
CA THR A 167 -4.40 -22.23 -6.58
C THR A 167 -4.04 -23.46 -5.75
N GLU A 168 -2.86 -23.43 -5.17
CA GLU A 168 -2.43 -24.27 -4.06
C GLU A 168 -2.67 -23.51 -2.75
N SER A 169 -2.90 -24.22 -1.65
CA SER A 169 -3.09 -23.61 -0.33
C SER A 169 -1.81 -22.88 0.08
N ALA A 170 -1.93 -21.58 0.34
CA ALA A 170 -0.81 -20.73 0.71
C ALA A 170 -1.27 -19.58 1.62
N GLY A 171 -0.61 -19.43 2.77
CA GLY A 171 -0.90 -18.41 3.76
C GLY A 171 0.22 -17.37 3.84
N ALA A 172 -0.16 -16.11 4.12
CA ALA A 172 0.77 -15.03 4.38
C ALA A 172 0.21 -14.06 5.42
N LEU A 173 1.10 -13.34 6.12
CA LEU A 173 0.72 -12.27 7.04
C LEU A 173 0.56 -10.96 6.27
N VAL A 174 -0.66 -10.62 5.90
CA VAL A 174 -0.95 -9.47 5.03
C VAL A 174 -2.19 -8.70 5.50
N ASP A 175 -2.33 -7.47 5.01
CA ASP A 175 -3.57 -6.70 5.09
C ASP A 175 -4.50 -7.18 3.96
N PRO A 176 -5.63 -7.86 4.27
CA PRO A 176 -6.49 -8.47 3.26
C PRO A 176 -7.13 -7.45 2.32
N ASP A 177 -7.50 -6.27 2.82
CA ASP A 177 -8.15 -5.23 2.02
C ASP A 177 -7.17 -4.63 1.01
N LYS A 178 -5.93 -4.42 1.42
CA LYS A 178 -4.87 -3.89 0.55
C LYS A 178 -4.45 -4.91 -0.51
N LEU A 179 -4.31 -6.17 -0.13
CA LEU A 179 -3.96 -7.22 -1.09
C LEU A 179 -5.11 -7.50 -2.05
N GLN A 180 -6.36 -7.44 -1.60
CA GLN A 180 -7.52 -7.53 -2.48
C GLN A 180 -7.48 -6.44 -3.56
N LEU A 181 -7.20 -5.19 -3.19
CA LEU A 181 -7.07 -4.07 -4.13
C LEU A 181 -5.96 -4.32 -5.17
N VAL A 182 -4.81 -4.87 -4.75
CA VAL A 182 -3.72 -5.26 -5.67
C VAL A 182 -4.21 -6.28 -6.69
N LEU A 183 -4.89 -7.35 -6.24
CA LEU A 183 -5.36 -8.41 -7.11
C LEU A 183 -6.47 -7.92 -8.07
N GLU A 184 -7.41 -7.12 -7.58
CA GLU A 184 -8.46 -6.51 -8.40
C GLU A 184 -7.86 -5.63 -9.51
N ASN A 185 -6.82 -4.85 -9.19
CA ASN A 185 -6.14 -4.04 -10.18
C ASN A 185 -5.38 -4.88 -11.22
N LEU A 186 -4.64 -5.92 -10.80
CA LEU A 186 -3.89 -6.76 -11.72
C LEU A 186 -4.81 -7.58 -12.63
N VAL A 187 -5.83 -8.23 -12.07
CA VAL A 187 -6.79 -9.03 -12.85
C VAL A 187 -7.67 -8.13 -13.73
N GLY A 188 -8.10 -6.97 -13.20
CA GLY A 188 -8.85 -5.98 -13.97
C GLY A 188 -8.05 -5.44 -15.18
N ASN A 189 -6.74 -5.18 -15.00
CA ASN A 189 -5.87 -4.80 -16.11
C ASN A 189 -5.73 -5.95 -17.12
N ALA A 190 -5.55 -7.19 -16.67
CA ALA A 190 -5.47 -8.36 -17.55
C ALA A 190 -6.74 -8.50 -18.41
N LEU A 191 -7.93 -8.39 -17.83
CA LEU A 191 -9.20 -8.42 -18.56
C LEU A 191 -9.31 -7.25 -19.54
N LYS A 192 -8.96 -6.05 -19.12
CA LYS A 192 -9.04 -4.83 -19.93
C LYS A 192 -8.19 -4.89 -21.20
N PHE A 193 -7.00 -5.50 -21.13
CA PHE A 193 -6.05 -5.54 -22.24
C PHE A 193 -6.06 -6.86 -23.01
N THR A 194 -6.94 -7.79 -22.63
CA THR A 194 -7.19 -9.02 -23.39
C THR A 194 -8.36 -8.79 -24.37
N GLU A 195 -8.25 -9.34 -25.57
CA GLU A 195 -9.32 -9.30 -26.57
C GLU A 195 -10.31 -10.44 -26.35
N SER A 196 -11.54 -10.31 -26.91
CA SER A 196 -12.55 -11.37 -26.93
C SER A 196 -11.96 -12.69 -27.46
N GLY A 197 -12.29 -13.80 -26.82
CA GLY A 197 -11.70 -15.12 -27.08
C GLY A 197 -10.33 -15.36 -26.45
N GLY A 198 -9.76 -14.36 -25.75
CA GLY A 198 -8.50 -14.50 -25.03
C GLY A 198 -8.66 -15.16 -23.68
N LYS A 199 -7.53 -15.29 -22.95
CA LYS A 199 -7.46 -15.97 -21.69
C LYS A 199 -6.74 -15.14 -20.62
N VAL A 200 -7.29 -15.12 -19.41
CA VAL A 200 -6.65 -14.60 -18.19
C VAL A 200 -6.57 -15.72 -17.17
N SER A 201 -5.38 -15.96 -16.63
CA SER A 201 -5.15 -16.98 -15.62
C SER A 201 -4.57 -16.36 -14.34
N VAL A 202 -5.10 -16.77 -13.21
CA VAL A 202 -4.59 -16.42 -11.88
C VAL A 202 -4.12 -17.69 -11.20
N SER A 203 -2.87 -17.70 -10.74
CA SER A 203 -2.37 -18.84 -9.96
C SER A 203 -1.76 -18.38 -8.65
N VAL A 204 -1.88 -19.21 -7.62
CA VAL A 204 -1.25 -19.02 -6.31
C VAL A 204 -0.46 -20.26 -5.97
N ARG A 205 0.81 -20.09 -5.61
CA ARG A 205 1.70 -21.21 -5.24
C ARG A 205 2.61 -20.81 -4.08
N PRO A 206 2.82 -21.71 -3.11
CA PRO A 206 3.90 -21.56 -2.16
C PRO A 206 5.24 -21.87 -2.85
N VAL A 207 6.23 -20.98 -2.69
CA VAL A 207 7.58 -21.17 -3.24
C VAL A 207 8.58 -20.86 -2.13
N ASP A 208 9.23 -21.88 -1.61
CA ASP A 208 10.15 -21.79 -0.47
C ASP A 208 9.53 -21.02 0.74
N ALA A 209 10.11 -19.88 1.09
CA ALA A 209 9.64 -19.00 2.16
C ALA A 209 8.75 -17.86 1.65
N THR A 210 8.15 -18.01 0.46
CA THR A 210 7.29 -17.00 -0.16
C THR A 210 6.01 -17.59 -0.72
N VAL A 211 5.02 -16.72 -0.94
CA VAL A 211 3.83 -17.03 -1.73
C VAL A 211 3.92 -16.23 -3.02
N GLU A 212 3.81 -16.92 -4.14
CA GLU A 212 3.73 -16.30 -5.45
C GLU A 212 2.30 -16.29 -5.96
N ILE A 213 1.84 -15.10 -6.39
CA ILE A 213 0.57 -14.91 -7.08
C ILE A 213 0.91 -14.47 -8.50
N THR A 214 0.55 -15.28 -9.47
CA THR A 214 0.78 -14.98 -10.89
C THR A 214 -0.54 -14.62 -11.56
N VAL A 215 -0.57 -13.49 -12.27
CA VAL A 215 -1.65 -13.05 -13.14
C VAL A 215 -1.09 -12.99 -14.56
N ALA A 216 -1.55 -13.88 -15.43
CA ALA A 216 -1.11 -13.93 -16.82
C ALA A 216 -2.28 -13.75 -17.77
N ASP A 217 -2.06 -12.94 -18.81
CA ASP A 217 -3.02 -12.66 -19.88
C ASP A 217 -2.45 -13.00 -21.27
N THR A 218 -3.34 -13.23 -22.22
CA THR A 218 -3.00 -13.41 -23.65
C THR A 218 -3.32 -12.15 -24.47
N GLY A 219 -3.25 -10.99 -23.83
CA GLY A 219 -3.63 -9.71 -24.42
C GLY A 219 -2.56 -9.11 -25.34
N ILE A 220 -2.65 -7.80 -25.53
CA ILE A 220 -1.78 -7.03 -26.42
C ILE A 220 -0.30 -7.06 -26.03
N GLY A 221 0.03 -7.38 -24.78
CA GLY A 221 1.38 -7.32 -24.24
C GLY A 221 1.97 -5.92 -24.24
N LEU A 222 3.23 -5.82 -23.81
CA LEU A 222 4.00 -4.60 -23.66
C LEU A 222 5.26 -4.68 -24.52
N ALA A 223 5.71 -3.54 -25.04
CA ALA A 223 7.02 -3.42 -25.66
C ALA A 223 8.13 -3.38 -24.58
N PRO A 224 9.38 -3.74 -24.90
CA PRO A 224 10.46 -3.78 -23.93
C PRO A 224 10.69 -2.46 -23.18
N ASP A 225 10.57 -1.33 -23.85
CA ASP A 225 10.66 0.02 -23.29
C ASP A 225 9.47 0.35 -22.36
N GLU A 226 8.29 -0.21 -22.62
CA GLU A 226 7.12 -0.05 -21.76
C GLU A 226 7.27 -0.85 -20.45
N VAL A 227 7.87 -2.05 -20.50
CA VAL A 227 8.09 -2.92 -19.32
C VAL A 227 8.94 -2.22 -18.26
N GLU A 228 9.95 -1.44 -18.65
CA GLU A 228 10.81 -0.71 -17.72
C GLU A 228 10.05 0.37 -16.94
N HIS A 229 9.02 0.97 -17.55
CA HIS A 229 8.30 2.12 -17.03
C HIS A 229 6.89 1.82 -16.52
N ILE A 230 6.39 0.58 -16.69
CA ILE A 230 4.98 0.25 -16.38
C ILE A 230 4.61 0.48 -14.91
N PHE A 231 5.58 0.51 -14.00
CA PHE A 231 5.41 0.80 -12.58
C PHE A 231 5.68 2.28 -12.22
N ASP A 232 6.09 3.11 -13.18
CA ASP A 232 6.27 4.54 -12.96
C ASP A 232 4.92 5.22 -12.75
N ARG A 233 4.87 6.17 -11.83
CA ARG A 233 3.63 6.93 -11.57
C ARG A 233 3.24 7.72 -12.81
N TYR A 234 1.96 7.64 -13.21
CA TYR A 234 1.39 8.29 -14.38
C TYR A 234 1.84 7.74 -15.73
N TYR A 235 2.64 6.68 -15.75
CA TYR A 235 3.02 6.04 -16.99
C TYR A 235 1.80 5.37 -17.66
N ARG A 236 1.66 5.56 -18.96
CA ARG A 236 0.60 4.96 -19.77
C ARG A 236 1.23 4.43 -21.04
N SER A 237 0.93 3.18 -21.36
CA SER A 237 1.24 2.68 -22.71
C SER A 237 0.46 3.46 -23.76
N SER A 238 0.95 3.47 -24.98
CA SER A 238 0.33 4.20 -26.12
C SER A 238 -1.04 3.66 -26.53
N HIS A 239 -1.59 2.67 -25.80
CA HIS A 239 -2.83 2.01 -26.17
C HIS A 239 -4.07 2.85 -25.80
N PRO A 240 -5.10 2.92 -26.70
CA PRO A 240 -6.32 3.73 -26.47
C PRO A 240 -7.11 3.36 -25.20
N ARG A 241 -7.10 2.09 -24.79
CA ARG A 241 -7.76 1.59 -23.57
C ARG A 241 -7.00 1.94 -22.28
N GLY A 242 -6.06 2.93 -22.32
CA GLY A 242 -5.25 3.32 -21.18
C GLY A 242 -6.06 3.77 -19.96
N GLY A 243 -5.55 3.44 -18.75
CA GLY A 243 -6.10 3.88 -17.46
C GLY A 243 -5.41 5.14 -16.93
N SER A 244 -5.53 5.41 -15.61
CA SER A 244 -4.89 6.55 -14.93
C SER A 244 -3.35 6.50 -14.88
N GLY A 245 -2.74 5.35 -15.17
CA GLY A 245 -1.28 5.13 -15.05
C GLY A 245 -0.80 5.00 -13.61
N LEU A 246 -1.66 4.66 -12.68
CA LEU A 246 -1.36 4.67 -11.24
C LEU A 246 -1.66 3.36 -10.54
N GLY A 247 -2.53 2.53 -11.11
CA GLY A 247 -2.90 1.26 -10.50
C GLY A 247 -1.68 0.36 -10.25
N LEU A 248 -0.81 0.19 -11.24
CA LEU A 248 0.37 -0.67 -11.12
C LEU A 248 1.41 -0.12 -10.14
N SER A 249 1.65 1.21 -10.13
CA SER A 249 2.56 1.84 -9.18
C SER A 249 2.08 1.70 -7.73
N ILE A 250 0.77 1.86 -7.49
CA ILE A 250 0.15 1.64 -6.17
C ILE A 250 0.22 0.16 -5.78
N SER A 251 -0.10 -0.75 -6.70
CA SER A 251 -0.02 -2.19 -6.45
C SER A 251 1.38 -2.61 -6.01
N ARG A 252 2.42 -2.13 -6.69
CA ARG A 252 3.80 -2.42 -6.32
C ARG A 252 4.18 -1.81 -4.96
N GLU A 253 3.74 -0.59 -4.67
CA GLU A 253 3.99 0.07 -3.39
C GLU A 253 3.30 -0.70 -2.23
N LEU A 254 2.05 -1.11 -2.40
CA LEU A 254 1.33 -1.92 -1.41
C LEU A 254 2.02 -3.27 -1.17
N VAL A 255 2.44 -3.96 -2.22
CA VAL A 255 3.16 -5.23 -2.09
C VAL A 255 4.50 -5.04 -1.39
N ARG A 256 5.24 -3.95 -1.65
CA ARG A 256 6.49 -3.61 -0.97
C ARG A 256 6.29 -3.32 0.51
N LEU A 257 5.20 -2.68 0.88
CA LEU A 257 4.84 -2.48 2.29
C LEU A 257 4.62 -3.81 3.03
N HIS A 258 4.18 -4.86 2.32
CA HIS A 258 4.08 -6.23 2.85
C HIS A 258 5.41 -7.01 2.82
N GLY A 259 6.52 -6.36 2.47
CA GLY A 259 7.84 -7.00 2.35
C GLY A 259 8.04 -7.81 1.08
N GLY A 260 7.14 -7.69 0.10
CA GLY A 260 7.18 -8.36 -1.21
C GLY A 260 7.66 -7.47 -2.35
N ASP A 261 7.52 -7.93 -3.59
CA ASP A 261 7.66 -7.11 -4.82
C ASP A 261 6.75 -7.64 -5.94
N VAL A 262 6.60 -6.83 -6.98
CA VAL A 262 5.85 -7.18 -8.20
C VAL A 262 6.81 -7.15 -9.39
N ALA A 263 6.90 -8.26 -10.09
CA ALA A 263 7.63 -8.39 -11.34
C ALA A 263 6.68 -8.51 -12.52
N VAL A 264 7.14 -8.14 -13.71
CA VAL A 264 6.40 -8.27 -14.97
C VAL A 264 7.29 -8.87 -16.05
N THR A 265 6.74 -9.79 -16.83
CA THR A 265 7.31 -10.29 -18.08
C THR A 265 6.24 -10.14 -19.13
N SER A 266 6.58 -9.53 -20.27
CA SER A 266 5.62 -9.29 -21.34
C SER A 266 6.29 -9.27 -22.70
N GLU A 267 5.54 -9.64 -23.71
CA GLU A 267 5.95 -9.54 -25.12
C GLU A 267 4.75 -9.04 -25.94
N ARG A 268 5.00 -8.04 -26.77
CA ARG A 268 3.94 -7.43 -27.58
C ARG A 268 3.25 -8.46 -28.47
N GLY A 269 1.92 -8.55 -28.37
CA GLY A 269 1.10 -9.51 -29.13
C GLY A 269 1.04 -10.91 -28.52
N LYS A 270 1.72 -11.16 -27.38
CA LYS A 270 1.67 -12.47 -26.69
C LYS A 270 1.05 -12.39 -25.29
N GLY A 271 0.86 -11.17 -24.76
CA GLY A 271 0.31 -10.94 -23.45
C GLY A 271 1.36 -10.57 -22.39
N SER A 272 0.92 -10.51 -21.14
CA SER A 272 1.75 -10.14 -19.98
C SER A 272 1.57 -11.14 -18.86
N THR A 273 2.60 -11.25 -18.04
CA THR A 273 2.59 -12.05 -16.79
C THR A 273 3.12 -11.20 -15.67
N PHE A 274 2.28 -10.90 -14.69
CA PHE A 274 2.63 -10.21 -13.46
C PHE A 274 2.78 -11.24 -12.35
N VAL A 275 3.88 -11.16 -11.59
CA VAL A 275 4.18 -12.05 -10.47
C VAL A 275 4.32 -11.20 -9.22
N VAL A 276 3.42 -11.40 -8.26
CA VAL A 276 3.47 -10.84 -6.92
C VAL A 276 4.12 -11.86 -6.01
N THR A 277 5.22 -11.48 -5.35
CA THR A 277 5.90 -12.32 -4.36
C THR A 277 5.70 -11.72 -2.98
N LEU A 278 5.22 -12.50 -2.02
CA LEU A 278 5.00 -12.09 -0.63
C LEU A 278 5.75 -13.03 0.30
N PRO A 279 6.29 -12.57 1.44
CA PRO A 279 6.82 -13.47 2.47
C PRO A 279 5.71 -14.41 2.95
N SER A 280 5.97 -15.73 2.95
CA SER A 280 5.09 -16.69 3.58
C SER A 280 5.33 -16.67 5.08
N ASP A 281 4.26 -16.60 5.87
CA ASP A 281 4.39 -16.86 7.28
C ASP A 281 4.46 -18.38 7.48
N CYS A 282 5.67 -18.93 7.47
CA CYS A 282 5.94 -20.33 7.80
C CYS A 282 5.84 -20.59 9.32
N GLY A 283 5.22 -19.71 10.10
CA GLY A 283 4.86 -19.88 11.50
C GLY A 283 3.50 -20.52 11.65
N ASP A 284 3.46 -21.85 11.70
CA ASP A 284 2.40 -22.70 12.30
C ASP A 284 0.95 -22.16 12.31
N LEU A 285 0.33 -21.96 11.14
CA LEU A 285 -1.13 -21.86 11.06
C LEU A 285 -1.82 -23.16 11.57
N THR A 286 -1.10 -24.26 11.64
CA THR A 286 -1.55 -25.53 12.24
C THR A 286 -1.66 -25.49 13.77
N ALA A 287 -0.92 -24.59 14.44
CA ALA A 287 -0.92 -24.49 15.89
C ALA A 287 -2.08 -23.64 16.47
N LEU A 288 -2.59 -22.68 15.70
CA LEU A 288 -3.72 -21.84 16.11
C LEU A 288 -5.09 -22.54 15.96
N ALA A 289 -5.22 -23.43 14.99
CA ALA A 289 -6.46 -24.18 14.77
C ALA A 289 -6.71 -25.28 15.83
N LEU A 290 -5.72 -25.62 16.65
CA LEU A 290 -5.83 -26.64 17.71
C LEU A 290 -6.08 -26.06 19.12
N GLN A 291 -6.15 -24.72 19.28
CA GLN A 291 -6.44 -24.09 20.57
C GLN A 291 -7.92 -23.73 20.76
N ASP A 292 -8.75 -23.84 19.73
CA ASP A 292 -10.21 -23.59 19.79
C ASP A 292 -11.06 -24.86 19.60
N SER A 293 -10.50 -26.01 20.01
CA SER A 293 -11.26 -27.29 20.02
C SER A 293 -11.41 -27.84 21.42
#